data_8d6425027eda9eb36c56652dddd3979f
#
_entry.id   8d6425027eda9eb36c56652dddd3979f
#
_cell.length_a   1.000
_cell.length_b   1.000
_cell.length_c   1.000
_cell.angle_alpha   90.00
_cell.angle_beta   90.00
_cell.angle_gamma   90.00
#
_symmetry.space_group_name_H-M   'P 1'
#
loop_
_entity.id
_entity.type
_entity.pdbx_description
1 polymer ?
#
loop_
_entity_poly.entity_id
_entity_poly.type
_entity_poly.pdbx_seq_one_letter_code
_entity_poly.pdbx_strand_id
1 'polypeptide(L)'
;VATVVNAAELRLSHQWSNKDVRHKVAQIVADEVAAANVDLNIKIFGSKSLFKPREQYRPLSRGQLDMTVLPLSYAGGQQPAYNLTLMPGLVKNHDHAARLSASPFMAELEAKMADDDVMVLVHGYLAGGFVGKDKCITKPDDIKGLQTRAAGKSFEQMLAGAGAAIASMASSEINNAMQTGV
;
A
#
# COMPACT_ATOMS: atom_id res chain seq x y z
N VAL A 1 -9.76 3.63 45.32
CA VAL A 1 -9.30 4.52 44.27
C VAL A 1 -9.43 3.74 42.96
N ALA A 2 -10.43 4.06 42.12
CA ALA A 2 -10.57 3.45 40.81
C ALA A 2 -9.49 4.07 39.90
N THR A 3 -8.51 3.28 39.48
CA THR A 3 -7.60 3.66 38.40
C THR A 3 -8.40 3.70 37.10
N VAL A 4 -8.57 4.88 36.55
CA VAL A 4 -9.09 5.02 35.18
C VAL A 4 -7.98 4.49 34.25
N VAL A 5 -8.12 3.27 33.78
CA VAL A 5 -7.28 2.75 32.68
C VAL A 5 -7.77 3.44 31.41
N ASN A 6 -7.02 4.42 30.92
CA ASN A 6 -7.28 4.98 29.60
C ASN A 6 -6.94 3.92 28.54
N ALA A 7 -7.87 3.70 27.62
CA ALA A 7 -7.62 2.86 26.44
C ALA A 7 -6.36 3.34 25.72
N ALA A 8 -5.48 2.44 25.33
CA ALA A 8 -4.29 2.79 24.56
C ALA A 8 -4.70 3.27 23.16
N GLU A 9 -4.20 4.44 22.73
CA GLU A 9 -4.45 4.99 21.39
C GLU A 9 -3.35 4.53 20.45
N LEU A 10 -3.71 3.72 19.43
CA LEU A 10 -2.83 3.31 18.33
C LEU A 10 -2.99 4.27 17.16
N ARG A 11 -1.88 4.79 16.64
CA ARG A 11 -1.86 5.69 15.48
C ARG A 11 -1.74 4.88 14.20
N LEU A 12 -2.76 4.93 13.34
CA LEU A 12 -2.77 4.31 12.02
C LEU A 12 -2.57 5.39 10.94
N SER A 13 -1.51 5.29 10.16
CA SER A 13 -1.21 6.21 9.07
C SER A 13 -1.42 5.59 7.70
N HIS A 14 -1.95 6.36 6.75
CA HIS A 14 -2.01 6.00 5.33
C HIS A 14 -2.10 7.23 4.41
N GLN A 15 -1.92 7.02 3.10
CA GLN A 15 -1.83 8.10 2.11
C GLN A 15 -3.16 8.55 1.50
N TRP A 16 -4.21 7.77 1.61
CA TRP A 16 -5.46 7.96 0.85
C TRP A 16 -6.44 8.90 1.55
N SER A 17 -7.31 9.53 0.76
CA SER A 17 -8.38 10.37 1.28
C SER A 17 -9.46 9.53 2.00
N ASN A 18 -10.29 10.17 2.78
CA ASN A 18 -11.41 9.52 3.49
C ASN A 18 -12.51 8.94 2.56
N LYS A 19 -12.49 9.30 1.27
CA LYS A 19 -13.39 8.73 0.25
C LYS A 19 -12.87 7.43 -0.35
N ASP A 20 -11.59 7.12 -0.17
CA ASP A 20 -10.95 5.93 -0.72
C ASP A 20 -11.40 4.66 0.03
N VAL A 21 -11.58 3.56 -0.71
CA VAL A 21 -11.99 2.28 -0.13
C VAL A 21 -11.00 1.77 0.94
N ARG A 22 -9.72 2.04 0.78
CA ARG A 22 -8.67 1.62 1.72
C ARG A 22 -8.76 2.37 3.06
N HIS A 23 -9.16 3.64 3.03
CA HIS A 23 -9.50 4.37 4.27
C HIS A 23 -10.75 3.77 4.93
N LYS A 24 -11.78 3.44 4.14
CA LYS A 24 -13.01 2.85 4.68
C LYS A 24 -12.75 1.50 5.35
N VAL A 25 -11.87 0.67 4.79
CA VAL A 25 -11.45 -0.59 5.42
C VAL A 25 -10.72 -0.33 6.74
N ALA A 26 -9.79 0.64 6.78
CA ALA A 26 -9.12 1.02 8.03
C ALA A 26 -10.13 1.54 9.08
N GLN A 27 -11.14 2.28 8.65
CA GLN A 27 -12.21 2.77 9.55
C GLN A 27 -13.03 1.62 10.13
N ILE A 28 -13.40 0.62 9.31
CA ILE A 28 -14.10 -0.58 9.79
C ILE A 28 -13.28 -1.27 10.89
N VAL A 29 -11.97 -1.45 10.69
CA VAL A 29 -11.10 -2.06 11.70
C VAL A 29 -11.07 -1.22 12.99
N ALA A 30 -10.99 0.10 12.87
CA ALA A 30 -11.00 0.98 14.04
C ALA A 30 -12.33 0.91 14.80
N ASP A 31 -13.45 0.90 14.09
CA ASP A 31 -14.80 0.83 14.67
C ASP A 31 -15.04 -0.52 15.37
N GLU A 32 -14.59 -1.64 14.77
CA GLU A 32 -14.70 -2.97 15.36
C GLU A 32 -13.83 -3.11 16.63
N VAL A 33 -12.61 -2.57 16.63
CA VAL A 33 -11.76 -2.54 17.81
C VAL A 33 -12.41 -1.74 18.95
N ALA A 34 -12.97 -0.57 18.62
CA ALA A 34 -13.69 0.25 19.61
C ALA A 34 -14.93 -0.48 20.16
N ALA A 35 -15.70 -1.17 19.30
CA ALA A 35 -16.87 -1.94 19.70
C ALA A 35 -16.54 -3.17 20.57
N ALA A 36 -15.35 -3.74 20.38
CA ALA A 36 -14.89 -4.90 21.15
C ALA A 36 -14.55 -4.58 22.63
N ASN A 37 -14.45 -3.31 23.02
CA ASN A 37 -14.12 -2.85 24.37
C ASN A 37 -12.86 -3.52 24.96
N VAL A 38 -11.81 -3.60 24.17
CA VAL A 38 -10.52 -4.25 24.52
C VAL A 38 -9.46 -3.25 25.02
N ASP A 39 -9.87 -2.12 25.56
CA ASP A 39 -9.01 -1.04 26.04
C ASP A 39 -8.01 -0.51 24.99
N LEU A 40 -8.41 -0.58 23.72
CA LEU A 40 -7.66 -0.04 22.56
C LEU A 40 -8.54 0.88 21.73
N ASN A 41 -7.95 1.94 21.21
CA ASN A 41 -8.55 2.81 20.21
C ASN A 41 -7.58 3.01 19.04
N ILE A 42 -8.10 3.05 17.82
CA ILE A 42 -7.29 3.31 16.63
C ILE A 42 -7.63 4.69 16.08
N LYS A 43 -6.65 5.58 16.08
CA LYS A 43 -6.76 6.91 15.47
C LYS A 43 -6.16 6.93 14.09
N ILE A 44 -6.99 7.23 13.09
CA ILE A 44 -6.58 7.18 11.68
C ILE A 44 -6.07 8.54 11.21
N PHE A 45 -4.86 8.54 10.66
CA PHE A 45 -4.20 9.66 10.01
C PHE A 45 -4.14 9.43 8.50
N GLY A 46 -5.22 9.78 7.82
CA GLY A 46 -5.34 9.66 6.36
C GLY A 46 -4.69 10.80 5.60
N SER A 47 -4.76 10.75 4.28
CA SER A 47 -4.30 11.82 3.36
C SER A 47 -2.83 12.22 3.56
N LYS A 48 -1.96 11.27 3.93
CA LYS A 48 -0.53 11.52 4.24
C LYS A 48 -0.28 12.60 5.32
N SER A 49 -1.23 12.77 6.24
CA SER A 49 -1.17 13.82 7.26
C SER A 49 -0.09 13.60 8.33
N LEU A 50 0.32 12.35 8.56
CA LEU A 50 1.36 12.03 9.55
C LEU A 50 2.70 11.71 8.89
N PHE A 51 2.72 10.82 7.88
CA PHE A 51 3.91 10.43 7.14
C PHE A 51 3.64 10.41 5.64
N LYS A 52 4.66 10.70 4.83
CA LYS A 52 4.58 10.58 3.37
C LYS A 52 4.42 9.11 2.93
N PRO A 53 3.84 8.86 1.76
CA PRO A 53 3.47 7.50 1.33
C PRO A 53 4.60 6.46 1.38
N ARG A 54 5.81 6.82 0.97
CA ARG A 54 6.98 5.92 0.94
C ARG A 54 7.82 5.95 2.22
N GLU A 55 7.45 6.78 3.18
CA GLU A 55 8.19 6.98 4.43
C GLU A 55 7.55 6.27 5.63
N GLN A 56 6.42 5.57 5.46
CA GLN A 56 5.64 5.03 6.57
C GLN A 56 6.23 3.77 7.22
N TYR A 57 6.92 2.94 6.44
CA TYR A 57 7.47 1.68 6.95
C TYR A 57 8.57 1.87 8.00
N ARG A 58 9.46 2.84 7.79
CA ARG A 58 10.57 3.10 8.71
C ARG A 58 10.13 3.60 10.10
N PRO A 59 9.19 4.56 10.25
CA PRO A 59 8.62 4.88 11.55
C PRO A 59 7.89 3.72 12.22
N LEU A 60 7.21 2.86 11.43
CA LEU A 60 6.54 1.66 11.91
C LEU A 60 7.57 0.71 12.56
N SER A 61 8.62 0.32 11.84
CA SER A 61 9.67 -0.58 12.33
C SER A 61 10.49 -0.03 13.51
N ARG A 62 10.34 1.25 13.82
CA ARG A 62 11.01 1.92 14.95
C ARG A 62 10.08 2.25 16.11
N GLY A 63 8.84 1.81 16.07
CA GLY A 63 7.84 2.12 17.10
C GLY A 63 7.41 3.60 17.16
N GLN A 64 7.74 4.38 16.12
CA GLN A 64 7.31 5.79 16.01
C GLN A 64 5.92 5.92 15.38
N LEU A 65 5.39 4.85 14.81
CA LEU A 65 4.07 4.67 14.26
C LEU A 65 3.58 3.28 14.69
N ASP A 66 2.32 3.17 15.09
CA ASP A 66 1.81 1.90 15.62
C ASP A 66 1.23 1.01 14.53
N MET A 67 0.58 1.59 13.52
CA MET A 67 -0.07 0.86 12.42
C MET A 67 0.04 1.64 11.10
N THR A 68 0.04 0.91 10.00
CA THR A 68 -0.04 1.51 8.67
C THR A 68 -0.84 0.66 7.69
N VAL A 69 -1.47 1.31 6.71
CA VAL A 69 -1.94 0.67 5.49
C VAL A 69 -1.09 1.19 4.35
N LEU A 70 -0.26 0.33 3.74
CA LEU A 70 0.59 0.75 2.64
C LEU A 70 0.77 -0.37 1.60
N PRO A 71 1.01 -0.02 0.32
CA PRO A 71 1.49 -0.99 -0.65
C PRO A 71 2.90 -1.43 -0.24
N LEU A 72 3.12 -2.73 -0.04
CA LEU A 72 4.40 -3.22 0.50
C LEU A 72 5.61 -2.83 -0.36
N SER A 73 5.44 -2.72 -1.68
CA SER A 73 6.48 -2.22 -2.60
C SER A 73 6.98 -0.80 -2.28
N TYR A 74 6.26 0.00 -1.49
CA TYR A 74 6.74 1.31 -1.05
C TYR A 74 7.85 1.20 -0.01
N ALA A 75 7.95 0.05 0.66
CA ALA A 75 9.06 -0.32 1.53
C ALA A 75 10.18 -1.08 0.80
N GLY A 76 10.06 -1.27 -0.51
CA GLY A 76 11.04 -1.99 -1.33
C GLY A 76 12.45 -1.35 -1.40
N GLY A 77 12.59 -0.10 -0.92
CA GLY A 77 13.89 0.55 -0.73
C GLY A 77 14.62 0.06 0.52
N GLN A 78 13.89 -0.38 1.56
CA GLN A 78 14.46 -0.98 2.76
C GLN A 78 14.73 -2.47 2.54
N GLN A 79 13.77 -3.19 1.99
CA GLN A 79 13.88 -4.60 1.69
C GLN A 79 13.42 -4.88 0.24
N PRO A 80 14.36 -5.17 -0.68
CA PRO A 80 14.02 -5.40 -2.09
C PRO A 80 12.98 -6.48 -2.35
N ALA A 81 12.91 -7.52 -1.49
CA ALA A 81 11.92 -8.60 -1.59
C ALA A 81 10.46 -8.10 -1.54
N TYR A 82 10.19 -6.97 -0.89
CA TYR A 82 8.84 -6.40 -0.80
C TYR A 82 8.28 -5.94 -2.15
N ASN A 83 9.14 -5.69 -3.15
CA ASN A 83 8.70 -5.42 -4.52
C ASN A 83 8.05 -6.62 -5.20
N LEU A 84 8.33 -7.85 -4.73
CA LEU A 84 7.78 -9.08 -5.31
C LEU A 84 6.26 -9.16 -5.17
N THR A 85 5.67 -8.57 -4.14
CA THR A 85 4.20 -8.53 -3.94
C THR A 85 3.45 -7.77 -5.04
N LEU A 86 4.15 -6.92 -5.78
CA LEU A 86 3.63 -6.16 -6.94
C LEU A 86 4.31 -6.57 -8.24
N MET A 87 4.76 -7.83 -8.36
CA MET A 87 5.31 -8.32 -9.61
C MET A 87 4.20 -8.49 -10.66
N PRO A 88 4.39 -7.94 -11.87
CA PRO A 88 3.41 -8.09 -12.96
C PRO A 88 3.12 -9.57 -13.26
N GLY A 89 1.84 -9.93 -13.37
CA GLY A 89 1.40 -11.29 -13.65
C GLY A 89 1.47 -12.28 -12.48
N LEU A 90 1.96 -11.89 -11.31
CA LEU A 90 2.02 -12.74 -10.12
C LEU A 90 0.62 -13.23 -9.69
N VAL A 91 -0.34 -12.33 -9.63
CA VAL A 91 -1.70 -12.62 -9.18
C VAL A 91 -2.68 -12.52 -10.34
N LYS A 92 -3.40 -13.60 -10.62
CA LYS A 92 -4.32 -13.71 -11.78
C LYS A 92 -5.74 -13.24 -11.45
N ASN A 93 -6.20 -13.48 -10.22
CA ASN A 93 -7.55 -13.15 -9.73
C ASN A 93 -7.58 -13.18 -8.20
N HIS A 94 -8.73 -12.85 -7.60
CA HIS A 94 -8.88 -12.80 -6.13
C HIS A 94 -8.72 -14.18 -5.46
N ASP A 95 -9.17 -15.28 -6.11
CA ASP A 95 -8.96 -16.62 -5.57
C ASP A 95 -7.46 -17.00 -5.54
N HIS A 96 -6.71 -16.57 -6.55
CA HIS A 96 -5.25 -16.73 -6.54
C HIS A 96 -4.62 -15.86 -5.44
N ALA A 97 -5.10 -14.63 -5.25
CA ALA A 97 -4.65 -13.74 -4.18
C ALA A 97 -4.86 -14.35 -2.79
N ALA A 98 -6.02 -14.94 -2.54
CA ALA A 98 -6.33 -15.61 -1.28
C ALA A 98 -5.37 -16.79 -1.02
N ARG A 99 -5.11 -17.63 -2.02
CA ARG A 99 -4.12 -18.73 -1.90
C ARG A 99 -2.70 -18.21 -1.71
N LEU A 100 -2.34 -17.12 -2.38
CA LEU A 100 -1.02 -16.49 -2.23
C LEU A 100 -0.82 -16.00 -0.79
N SER A 101 -1.83 -15.37 -0.19
CA SER A 101 -1.76 -14.89 1.21
C SER A 101 -1.43 -16.01 2.21
N ALA A 102 -1.88 -17.24 1.94
CA ALA A 102 -1.62 -18.41 2.77
C ALA A 102 -0.40 -19.23 2.30
N SER A 103 0.40 -18.71 1.38
CA SER A 103 1.51 -19.45 0.79
C SER A 103 2.82 -19.31 1.59
N PRO A 104 3.75 -20.28 1.46
CA PRO A 104 5.09 -20.16 2.02
C PRO A 104 5.84 -18.90 1.56
N PHE A 105 5.61 -18.46 0.32
CA PHE A 105 6.17 -17.21 -0.20
C PHE A 105 5.78 -15.99 0.64
N MET A 106 4.49 -15.87 1.00
CA MET A 106 4.05 -14.76 1.85
C MET A 106 4.58 -14.91 3.28
N ALA A 107 4.60 -16.14 3.81
CA ALA A 107 5.19 -16.40 5.13
C ALA A 107 6.67 -16.00 5.22
N GLU A 108 7.46 -16.22 4.16
CA GLU A 108 8.86 -15.75 4.09
C GLU A 108 8.97 -14.21 4.09
N LEU A 109 8.04 -13.52 3.42
CA LEU A 109 8.01 -12.05 3.43
C LEU A 109 7.58 -11.51 4.80
N GLU A 110 6.62 -12.15 5.45
CA GLU A 110 6.18 -11.80 6.80
C GLU A 110 7.27 -12.03 7.84
N ALA A 111 8.05 -13.12 7.70
CA ALA A 111 9.21 -13.37 8.55
C ALA A 111 10.25 -12.23 8.44
N LYS A 112 10.49 -11.72 7.21
CA LYS A 112 11.38 -10.54 7.02
C LYS A 112 10.82 -9.26 7.65
N MET A 113 9.49 -9.12 7.72
CA MET A 113 8.88 -8.00 8.42
C MET A 113 8.98 -8.16 9.93
N ALA A 114 8.86 -9.40 10.44
CA ALA A 114 9.02 -9.70 11.85
C ALA A 114 10.47 -9.42 12.32
N ASP A 115 11.47 -9.60 11.47
CA ASP A 115 12.87 -9.19 11.75
C ASP A 115 13.00 -7.66 11.90
N ASP A 116 12.07 -6.89 11.32
CA ASP A 116 11.96 -5.43 11.44
C ASP A 116 10.94 -5.01 12.54
N ASP A 117 10.53 -5.90 13.44
CA ASP A 117 9.50 -5.68 14.46
C ASP A 117 8.12 -5.28 13.89
N VAL A 118 7.81 -5.73 12.68
CA VAL A 118 6.54 -5.44 11.98
C VAL A 118 5.74 -6.72 11.78
N MET A 119 4.47 -6.70 12.19
CA MET A 119 3.53 -7.80 12.00
C MET A 119 2.48 -7.43 10.94
N VAL A 120 2.18 -8.35 10.04
CA VAL A 120 1.08 -8.22 9.09
C VAL A 120 -0.21 -8.69 9.74
N LEU A 121 -1.22 -7.82 9.79
CA LEU A 121 -2.54 -8.15 10.32
C LEU A 121 -3.49 -8.65 9.23
N VAL A 122 -3.39 -8.08 8.02
CA VAL A 122 -4.26 -8.44 6.89
C VAL A 122 -3.60 -8.11 5.56
N HIS A 123 -3.84 -8.94 4.56
CA HIS A 123 -3.50 -8.69 3.17
C HIS A 123 -4.72 -8.20 2.40
N GLY A 124 -4.55 -7.10 1.66
CA GLY A 124 -5.56 -6.56 0.76
C GLY A 124 -5.07 -6.54 -0.69
N TYR A 125 -5.89 -7.01 -1.62
CA TYR A 125 -5.58 -7.03 -3.05
C TYR A 125 -6.60 -6.20 -3.83
N LEU A 126 -6.10 -5.38 -4.73
CA LEU A 126 -6.90 -4.59 -5.64
C LEU A 126 -6.55 -4.96 -7.08
N ALA A 127 -7.56 -5.12 -7.92
CA ALA A 127 -7.35 -5.27 -9.34
C ALA A 127 -6.72 -3.99 -9.90
N GLY A 128 -5.66 -4.14 -10.71
CA GLY A 128 -4.99 -3.05 -11.40
C GLY A 128 -5.28 -3.07 -12.90
N GLY A 129 -5.18 -1.91 -13.53
CA GLY A 129 -5.32 -1.75 -14.96
C GLY A 129 -4.61 -0.50 -15.47
N PHE A 130 -4.59 -0.32 -16.78
CA PHE A 130 -4.07 0.89 -17.41
C PHE A 130 -5.19 1.91 -17.59
N VAL A 131 -4.89 3.16 -17.29
CA VAL A 131 -5.74 4.31 -17.57
C VAL A 131 -4.92 5.34 -18.35
N GLY A 132 -5.39 5.72 -19.54
CA GLY A 132 -4.82 6.77 -20.36
C GLY A 132 -5.78 7.96 -20.46
N LYS A 133 -5.27 9.18 -20.56
CA LYS A 133 -6.09 10.38 -20.71
C LYS A 133 -6.70 10.48 -22.12
N ASP A 134 -5.87 10.37 -23.15
CA ASP A 134 -6.28 10.63 -24.53
C ASP A 134 -6.08 9.41 -25.45
N LYS A 135 -5.61 8.28 -24.91
CA LYS A 135 -5.28 7.08 -25.68
C LYS A 135 -5.65 5.81 -24.92
N CYS A 136 -6.32 4.89 -25.61
CA CYS A 136 -6.51 3.53 -25.09
C CYS A 136 -5.22 2.73 -25.19
N ILE A 137 -4.87 2.01 -24.14
CA ILE A 137 -3.73 1.11 -24.06
C ILE A 137 -4.26 -0.31 -24.14
N THR A 138 -4.09 -0.97 -25.30
CA THR A 138 -4.62 -2.32 -25.58
C THR A 138 -3.51 -3.34 -25.80
N LYS A 139 -2.30 -2.89 -26.13
CA LYS A 139 -1.13 -3.71 -26.39
C LYS A 139 0.15 -2.99 -25.93
N PRO A 140 1.27 -3.69 -25.73
CA PRO A 140 2.53 -3.09 -25.26
C PRO A 140 3.04 -1.91 -26.12
N ASP A 141 2.89 -1.99 -27.46
CA ASP A 141 3.31 -0.91 -28.36
C ASP A 141 2.59 0.42 -28.12
N ASP A 142 1.38 0.38 -27.54
CA ASP A 142 0.61 1.58 -27.25
C ASP A 142 1.22 2.43 -26.15
N ILE A 143 2.11 1.83 -25.33
CA ILE A 143 2.79 2.48 -24.20
C ILE A 143 4.06 3.21 -24.64
N LYS A 144 4.63 2.83 -25.81
CA LYS A 144 5.89 3.36 -26.30
C LYS A 144 5.87 4.90 -26.41
N GLY A 145 6.83 5.53 -25.76
CA GLY A 145 6.98 6.99 -25.74
C GLY A 145 6.00 7.73 -24.82
N LEU A 146 5.08 7.04 -24.16
CA LEU A 146 4.19 7.67 -23.17
C LEU A 146 4.91 7.88 -21.85
N GLN A 147 4.59 8.97 -21.17
CA GLN A 147 4.93 9.13 -19.77
C GLN A 147 3.95 8.31 -18.92
N THR A 148 4.47 7.39 -18.14
CA THR A 148 3.65 6.44 -17.38
C THR A 148 4.05 6.42 -15.93
N ARG A 149 3.07 6.13 -15.07
CA ARG A 149 3.27 5.92 -13.64
C ARG A 149 3.03 4.44 -13.27
N ALA A 150 3.86 3.91 -12.41
CA ALA A 150 3.66 2.59 -11.84
C ALA A 150 3.72 2.57 -10.31
N ALA A 151 3.15 1.51 -9.72
CA ALA A 151 2.99 1.38 -8.29
C ALA A 151 4.26 0.91 -7.55
N GLY A 152 5.31 0.52 -8.27
CA GLY A 152 6.56 0.04 -7.69
C GLY A 152 7.56 -0.40 -8.74
N LYS A 153 8.76 -0.75 -8.29
CA LYS A 153 9.93 -1.00 -9.14
C LYS A 153 9.68 -2.04 -10.23
N SER A 154 9.00 -3.15 -9.92
CA SER A 154 8.74 -4.22 -10.89
C SER A 154 7.85 -3.75 -12.05
N PHE A 155 6.80 -2.97 -11.75
CA PHE A 155 5.95 -2.37 -12.78
C PHE A 155 6.68 -1.26 -13.57
N GLU A 156 7.51 -0.45 -12.90
CA GLU A 156 8.34 0.56 -13.57
C GLU A 156 9.28 -0.09 -14.60
N GLN A 157 9.92 -1.21 -14.22
CA GLN A 157 10.78 -1.97 -15.14
C GLN A 157 10.01 -2.57 -16.32
N MET A 158 8.81 -3.13 -16.08
CA MET A 158 7.96 -3.66 -17.14
C MET A 158 7.58 -2.57 -18.15
N LEU A 159 7.14 -1.41 -17.68
CA LEU A 159 6.73 -0.30 -18.54
C LEU A 159 7.91 0.33 -19.29
N ALA A 160 9.05 0.47 -18.62
CA ALA A 160 10.28 0.93 -19.27
C ALA A 160 10.75 -0.04 -20.36
N GLY A 161 10.63 -1.37 -20.12
CA GLY A 161 10.89 -2.41 -21.12
C GLY A 161 9.97 -2.33 -22.34
N ALA A 162 8.76 -1.81 -22.19
CA ALA A 162 7.83 -1.52 -23.28
C ALA A 162 8.07 -0.15 -23.95
N GLY A 163 9.10 0.58 -23.52
CA GLY A 163 9.49 1.87 -24.13
C GLY A 163 8.80 3.10 -23.54
N ALA A 164 8.23 3.00 -22.34
CA ALA A 164 7.65 4.14 -21.63
C ALA A 164 8.72 4.98 -20.90
N ALA A 165 8.45 6.28 -20.77
CA ALA A 165 9.11 7.15 -19.80
C ALA A 165 8.42 7.00 -18.43
N ILE A 166 9.21 6.85 -17.35
CA ILE A 166 8.66 6.53 -16.02
C ILE A 166 8.58 7.79 -15.15
N ALA A 167 7.38 8.10 -14.67
CA ALA A 167 7.13 9.08 -13.62
C ALA A 167 6.88 8.36 -12.30
N SER A 168 7.85 8.36 -11.39
CA SER A 168 7.76 7.67 -10.11
C SER A 168 7.06 8.55 -9.08
N MET A 169 5.82 8.19 -8.73
CA MET A 169 5.01 8.93 -7.75
C MET A 169 4.07 8.01 -6.97
N ALA A 170 3.58 8.49 -5.81
CA ALA A 170 2.60 7.77 -5.01
C ALA A 170 1.21 7.75 -5.68
N SER A 171 0.38 6.75 -5.36
CA SER A 171 -0.96 6.65 -5.94
C SER A 171 -1.89 7.83 -5.59
N SER A 172 -1.65 8.51 -4.48
CA SER A 172 -2.38 9.72 -4.08
C SER A 172 -2.08 10.94 -4.96
N GLU A 173 -1.08 10.88 -5.83
CA GLU A 173 -0.62 11.98 -6.69
C GLU A 173 -1.07 11.83 -8.14
N ILE A 174 -1.55 10.64 -8.52
CA ILE A 174 -1.90 10.30 -9.92
C ILE A 174 -2.93 11.27 -10.51
N ASN A 175 -4.01 11.57 -9.76
CA ASN A 175 -5.09 12.41 -10.27
C ASN A 175 -4.59 13.80 -10.67
N ASN A 176 -3.79 14.41 -9.81
CA ASN A 176 -3.18 15.72 -10.10
C ASN A 176 -2.19 15.64 -11.26
N ALA A 177 -1.34 14.61 -11.30
CA ALA A 177 -0.37 14.41 -12.37
C ALA A 177 -1.06 14.25 -13.74
N MET A 178 -2.13 13.45 -13.82
CA MET A 178 -2.90 13.29 -15.06
C MET A 178 -3.59 14.58 -15.51
N GLN A 179 -4.06 15.44 -14.59
CA GLN A 179 -4.65 16.72 -14.92
C GLN A 179 -3.60 17.71 -15.49
N THR A 180 -2.39 17.69 -14.95
CA THR A 180 -1.29 18.58 -15.35
C THR A 180 -0.47 18.06 -16.53
N GLY A 181 -0.72 16.85 -17.00
CA GLY A 181 -0.03 16.26 -18.15
C GLY A 181 1.34 15.63 -17.82
N VAL A 182 1.55 15.28 -16.55
CA VAL A 182 2.78 14.58 -16.09
C VAL A 182 2.57 13.08 -16.14
#